data_e6a4fc9cbfcc579705b8cde568074c9e
#
_entry.id   e6a4fc9cbfcc579705b8cde568074c9e
#
_cell.length_a   1.000
_cell.length_b   1.000
_cell.length_c   1.000
_cell.angle_alpha   90.00
_cell.angle_beta   90.00
_cell.angle_gamma   90.00
#
_symmetry.space_group_name_H-M   'P 1'
#
loop_
_entity.id
_entity.type
_entity.pdbx_description
1 polymer ?
#
loop_
_entity_poly.entity_id
_entity_poly.type
_entity_poly.pdbx_seq_one_letter_code
_entity_poly.pdbx_strand_id
1 'polypeptide(L)'
;TAELNGFDLSPNPERSAALVRWLEEHFPGAADLSQIEHWCGLRPATPSNLPLIGHSGIDKLYLNTGHGTLGWTLACGSGRAIADIVTGTQPEAAFPFLKPR
;
A
#
# COMPACT_ATOMS: atom_id res chain seq x y z
N THR A 1 0.23 6.50 10.90
CA THR A 1 1.26 5.67 11.54
C THR A 1 1.15 4.22 11.09
N ALA A 2 2.23 3.47 11.10
CA ALA A 2 2.26 2.05 10.78
C ALA A 2 2.62 1.23 12.03
N GLU A 3 1.97 0.08 12.21
CA GLU A 3 2.17 -0.82 13.33
C GLU A 3 2.25 -2.27 12.84
N LEU A 4 3.00 -3.10 13.55
CA LEU A 4 3.14 -4.53 13.26
C LEU A 4 2.28 -5.35 14.25
N ASN A 5 0.96 -5.15 14.16
CA ASN A 5 -0.04 -5.73 15.07
C ASN A 5 -0.75 -6.96 14.48
N GLY A 6 -0.17 -7.62 13.48
CA GLY A 6 -0.85 -8.70 12.79
C GLY A 6 -2.12 -8.21 12.09
N PHE A 7 -3.29 -8.77 12.46
CA PHE A 7 -4.59 -8.41 11.92
C PHE A 7 -5.45 -7.57 12.88
N ASP A 8 -4.87 -7.03 13.95
CA ASP A 8 -5.59 -6.14 14.85
C ASP A 8 -5.86 -4.79 14.18
N LEU A 9 -7.13 -4.40 14.13
CA LEU A 9 -7.61 -3.13 13.54
C LEU A 9 -8.02 -2.11 14.61
N SER A 10 -7.73 -2.37 15.88
CA SER A 10 -8.03 -1.43 16.96
C SER A 10 -7.16 -0.18 16.84
N PRO A 11 -7.75 1.03 16.80
CA PRO A 11 -6.97 2.25 16.82
C PRO A 11 -6.16 2.39 18.11
N ASN A 12 -4.86 2.69 17.98
CA ASN A 12 -4.01 2.97 19.13
C ASN A 12 -4.27 4.41 19.62
N PRO A 13 -4.76 4.60 20.86
CA PRO A 13 -5.15 5.92 21.36
C PRO A 13 -4.01 6.93 21.41
N GLU A 14 -2.79 6.50 21.77
CA GLU A 14 -1.62 7.39 21.85
C GLU A 14 -1.22 7.91 20.47
N ARG A 15 -1.24 7.03 19.47
CA ARG A 15 -0.93 7.39 18.08
C ARG A 15 -2.01 8.26 17.47
N SER A 16 -3.26 7.98 17.76
CA SER A 16 -4.39 8.81 17.37
C SER A 16 -4.28 10.22 17.96
N ALA A 17 -4.01 10.33 19.25
CA ALA A 17 -3.79 11.62 19.90
C ALA A 17 -2.58 12.40 19.34
N ALA A 18 -1.53 11.70 18.93
CA ALA A 18 -0.38 12.35 18.30
C ALA A 18 -0.73 12.98 16.93
N LEU A 19 -1.60 12.33 16.14
CA LEU A 19 -2.08 12.89 14.86
C LEU A 19 -2.95 14.13 15.08
N VAL A 20 -3.83 14.10 16.10
CA VAL A 20 -4.67 15.26 16.45
C VAL A 20 -3.81 16.45 16.88
N ARG A 21 -2.85 16.25 17.79
CA ARG A 21 -1.91 17.31 18.21
C ARG A 21 -1.14 17.89 17.04
N TRP A 22 -0.65 17.04 16.14
CA TRP A 22 0.06 17.50 14.95
C TRP A 22 -0.84 18.38 14.04
N LEU A 23 -2.12 18.00 13.87
CA LEU A 23 -3.07 18.79 13.09
C LEU A 23 -3.33 20.16 13.73
N GLU A 24 -3.56 20.19 15.05
CA GLU A 24 -3.78 21.45 15.80
C GLU A 24 -2.57 22.39 15.74
N GLU A 25 -1.35 21.84 15.85
CA GLU A 25 -0.12 22.60 15.82
C GLU A 25 0.19 23.22 14.45
N HIS A 26 -0.01 22.47 13.38
CA HIS A 26 0.41 22.88 12.05
C HIS A 26 -0.71 23.52 11.23
N PHE A 27 -1.97 23.19 11.51
CA PHE A 27 -3.15 23.67 10.79
C PHE A 27 -4.27 24.05 11.76
N PRO A 28 -4.06 25.03 12.64
CA PRO A 28 -5.06 25.41 13.64
C PRO A 28 -6.36 25.86 12.98
N GLY A 29 -7.48 25.30 13.45
CA GLY A 29 -8.81 25.63 12.92
C GLY A 29 -9.15 25.03 11.55
N ALA A 30 -8.32 24.15 10.99
CA ALA A 30 -8.57 23.52 9.69
C ALA A 30 -9.68 22.46 9.70
N ALA A 31 -10.01 21.92 10.88
CA ALA A 31 -11.02 20.88 11.02
C ALA A 31 -11.80 21.03 12.34
N ASP A 32 -13.03 20.51 12.36
CA ASP A 32 -13.81 20.35 13.59
C ASP A 32 -13.36 19.11 14.35
N LEU A 33 -12.55 19.31 15.37
CA LEU A 33 -11.97 18.21 16.16
C LEU A 33 -12.99 17.48 17.06
N SER A 34 -14.21 17.99 17.21
CA SER A 34 -15.29 17.30 17.90
C SER A 34 -15.91 16.17 17.07
N GLN A 35 -15.62 16.11 15.78
CA GLN A 35 -16.16 15.14 14.81
C GLN A 35 -15.09 14.15 14.33
N ILE A 36 -14.00 13.96 15.09
CA ILE A 36 -12.92 13.05 14.70
C ILE A 36 -13.37 11.60 14.80
N GLU A 37 -13.23 10.87 13.69
CA GLU A 37 -13.34 9.42 13.65
C GLU A 37 -11.95 8.79 13.43
N HIS A 38 -11.57 7.87 14.32
CA HIS A 38 -10.34 7.10 14.20
C HIS A 38 -10.61 5.73 13.59
N TRP A 39 -9.86 5.38 12.57
CA TRP A 39 -9.97 4.06 11.95
C TRP A 39 -8.59 3.50 11.61
N CYS A 40 -8.50 2.18 11.50
CA CYS A 40 -7.31 1.46 11.06
C CYS A 40 -7.63 0.58 9.87
N GLY A 41 -6.62 0.28 9.06
CA GLY A 41 -6.72 -0.63 7.92
C GLY A 41 -5.45 -1.45 7.76
N LEU A 42 -5.57 -2.63 7.16
CA LEU A 42 -4.42 -3.47 6.86
C LEU A 42 -3.69 -2.94 5.64
N ARG A 43 -2.38 -2.84 5.76
CA ARG A 43 -1.49 -2.41 4.68
C ARG A 43 -0.85 -3.63 4.03
N PRO A 44 -0.97 -3.82 2.72
CA PRO A 44 -0.37 -4.95 2.01
C PRO A 44 1.14 -4.74 1.86
N ALA A 45 1.88 -4.88 2.94
CA ALA A 45 3.34 -4.73 2.95
C ALA A 45 4.03 -6.06 2.63
N THR A 46 5.18 -5.98 1.96
CA THR A 46 6.11 -7.09 1.76
C THR A 46 7.37 -6.86 2.60
N PRO A 47 8.15 -7.92 2.94
CA PRO A 47 9.39 -7.75 3.69
C PRO A 47 10.42 -6.85 3.01
N SER A 48 10.39 -6.77 1.68
CA SER A 48 11.30 -5.92 0.88
C SER A 48 10.78 -4.51 0.65
N ASN A 49 9.53 -4.21 1.03
CA ASN A 49 8.77 -3.02 0.64
C ASN A 49 8.61 -2.84 -0.89
N LEU A 50 8.93 -3.86 -1.69
CA LEU A 50 8.69 -3.86 -3.13
C LEU A 50 7.42 -4.66 -3.43
N PRO A 51 6.55 -4.19 -4.34
CA PRO A 51 5.39 -4.96 -4.75
C PRO A 51 5.78 -6.24 -5.48
N LEU A 52 4.91 -7.23 -5.43
CA LEU A 52 5.02 -8.49 -6.17
C LEU A 52 4.22 -8.35 -7.47
N ILE A 53 4.91 -8.20 -8.59
CA ILE A 53 4.29 -8.02 -9.90
C ILE A 53 4.85 -9.05 -10.87
N GLY A 54 3.99 -9.86 -11.49
CA GLY A 54 4.38 -10.86 -12.48
C GLY A 54 3.87 -12.26 -12.21
N HIS A 55 4.62 -13.27 -12.62
CA HIS A 55 4.22 -14.68 -12.51
C HIS A 55 4.24 -15.18 -11.07
N SER A 56 3.20 -15.91 -10.65
CA SER A 56 3.14 -16.51 -9.30
C SER A 56 3.95 -17.81 -9.16
N GLY A 57 4.37 -18.39 -10.27
CA GLY A 57 4.93 -19.76 -10.35
C GLY A 57 3.86 -20.83 -10.55
N ILE A 58 2.58 -20.47 -10.58
CA ILE A 58 1.44 -21.32 -10.95
C ILE A 58 0.99 -20.91 -12.35
N ASP A 59 0.69 -21.90 -13.21
CA ASP A 59 0.27 -21.64 -14.59
C ASP A 59 -0.94 -20.70 -14.64
N LYS A 60 -0.87 -19.68 -15.49
CA LYS A 60 -1.90 -18.66 -15.70
C LYS A 60 -2.31 -17.83 -14.49
N LEU A 61 -1.57 -17.92 -13.38
CA LEU A 61 -1.77 -17.07 -12.20
C LEU A 61 -0.69 -16.00 -12.12
N TYR A 62 -1.11 -14.76 -12.06
CA TYR A 62 -0.23 -13.59 -11.95
C TYR A 62 -0.52 -12.82 -10.67
N LEU A 63 0.48 -12.11 -10.16
CA LEU A 63 0.38 -11.29 -8.97
C LEU A 63 0.56 -9.81 -9.34
N ASN A 64 -0.22 -8.95 -8.71
CA ASN A 64 -0.02 -7.50 -8.71
C ASN A 64 -0.46 -6.98 -7.32
N THR A 65 0.40 -7.14 -6.32
CA THR A 65 0.07 -6.94 -4.90
C THR A 65 1.27 -6.46 -4.09
N GLY A 66 1.06 -6.17 -2.81
CA GLY A 66 2.15 -5.84 -1.89
C GLY A 66 2.70 -4.42 -2.04
N HIS A 67 1.91 -3.47 -2.55
CA HIS A 67 2.34 -2.10 -2.83
C HIS A 67 2.55 -1.22 -1.58
N GLY A 68 2.30 -1.74 -0.39
CA GLY A 68 2.50 -1.02 0.86
C GLY A 68 1.76 0.32 0.91
N THR A 69 2.50 1.42 1.12
CA THR A 69 1.94 2.78 1.17
C THR A 69 1.69 3.41 -0.20
N LEU A 70 2.26 2.83 -1.26
CA LEU A 70 2.34 3.46 -2.58
C LEU A 70 1.33 2.89 -3.60
N GLY A 71 0.38 2.05 -3.15
CA GLY A 71 -0.55 1.37 -4.05
C GLY A 71 -1.34 2.31 -4.95
N TRP A 72 -1.84 3.43 -4.41
CA TRP A 72 -2.54 4.43 -5.21
C TRP A 72 -1.60 5.10 -6.24
N THR A 73 -0.43 5.55 -5.80
CA THR A 73 0.57 6.22 -6.64
C THR A 73 1.06 5.34 -7.78
N LEU A 74 1.25 4.04 -7.52
CA LEU A 74 1.77 3.08 -8.48
C LEU A 74 0.69 2.39 -9.32
N ALA A 75 -0.60 2.64 -9.06
CA ALA A 75 -1.71 1.88 -9.64
C ALA A 75 -1.66 1.80 -11.18
N CYS A 76 -1.50 2.92 -11.87
CA CYS A 76 -1.46 2.95 -13.33
C CYS A 76 -0.22 2.25 -13.89
N GLY A 77 0.96 2.50 -13.30
CA GLY A 77 2.22 1.89 -13.73
C GLY A 77 2.25 0.38 -13.52
N SER A 78 1.83 -0.10 -12.33
CA SER A 78 1.78 -1.52 -12.03
C SER A 78 0.68 -2.24 -12.83
N GLY A 79 -0.45 -1.56 -13.07
CA GLY A 79 -1.53 -2.07 -13.92
C GLY A 79 -1.07 -2.25 -15.37
N ARG A 80 -0.33 -1.28 -15.92
CA ARG A 80 0.26 -1.40 -17.26
C ARG A 80 1.28 -2.54 -17.31
N ALA A 81 2.20 -2.59 -16.35
CA ALA A 81 3.23 -3.63 -16.31
C ALA A 81 2.65 -5.04 -16.24
N ILE A 82 1.63 -5.28 -15.39
CA ILE A 82 1.00 -6.60 -15.32
C ILE A 82 0.24 -6.95 -16.61
N ALA A 83 -0.38 -5.99 -17.27
CA ALA A 83 -1.03 -6.20 -18.56
C ALA A 83 -0.01 -6.62 -19.63
N ASP A 84 1.13 -5.96 -19.71
CA ASP A 84 2.22 -6.31 -20.62
C ASP A 84 2.72 -7.73 -20.35
N ILE A 85 2.95 -8.10 -19.08
CA ILE A 85 3.40 -9.46 -18.70
C ILE A 85 2.37 -10.52 -19.09
N VAL A 86 1.10 -10.30 -18.81
CA VAL A 86 0.01 -11.25 -19.14
C VAL A 86 -0.13 -11.46 -20.65
N THR A 87 0.12 -10.42 -21.45
CA THR A 87 0.07 -10.49 -22.91
C THR A 87 1.40 -10.92 -23.56
N GLY A 88 2.43 -11.23 -22.75
CA GLY A 88 3.73 -11.65 -23.26
C GLY A 88 4.59 -10.49 -23.78
N THR A 89 4.24 -9.26 -23.46
CA THR A 89 5.01 -8.05 -23.78
C THR A 89 5.95 -7.74 -22.62
N GLN A 90 7.16 -7.25 -22.93
CA GLN A 90 8.08 -6.82 -21.89
C GLN A 90 7.68 -5.43 -21.37
N PRO A 91 7.49 -5.25 -20.06
CA PRO A 91 7.22 -3.92 -19.47
C PRO A 91 8.37 -2.95 -19.73
N GLU A 92 8.03 -1.68 -19.98
CA GLU A 92 9.01 -0.60 -20.16
C GLU A 92 9.79 -0.27 -18.88
N ALA A 93 9.15 -0.45 -17.72
CA ALA A 93 9.75 -0.11 -16.43
C ALA A 93 10.88 -1.09 -16.06
N ALA A 94 12.00 -0.57 -15.60
CA ALA A 94 13.06 -1.37 -15.00
C ALA A 94 12.68 -1.72 -13.55
N PHE A 95 12.12 -2.90 -13.35
CA PHE A 95 11.65 -3.40 -12.06
C PHE A 95 11.94 -4.91 -11.94
N PRO A 96 12.22 -5.46 -10.73
CA PRO A 96 12.44 -6.89 -10.54
C PRO A 96 11.13 -7.69 -10.62
N PHE A 97 10.52 -7.74 -11.79
CA PHE A 97 9.31 -8.52 -12.03
C PHE A 97 9.51 -10.01 -11.75
N LEU A 98 8.46 -10.65 -11.22
CA LEU A 98 8.43 -12.08 -11.01
C LEU A 98 8.41 -12.80 -12.37
N LYS A 99 9.38 -13.69 -12.58
CA LYS A 99 9.56 -14.45 -13.82
C LYS A 99 8.80 -15.79 -13.76
N PRO A 100 8.43 -16.37 -14.92
CA PRO A 100 7.98 -17.75 -14.94
C PRO A 100 9.10 -18.69 -14.44
N ARG A 101 8.69 -19.79 -13.82
CA ARG A 101 9.61 -20.87 -13.44
C ARG A 101 9.92 -21.76 -14.63
#